data_aa40f3f346192b4976480aafba77901b
#
_entry.id   aa40f3f346192b4976480aafba77901b
#
_cell.length_a   1.000
_cell.length_b   1.000
_cell.length_c   1.000
_cell.angle_alpha   90.00
_cell.angle_beta   90.00
_cell.angle_gamma   90.00
#
_symmetry.space_group_name_H-M   'P 1'
#
loop_
_entity.id
_entity.type
_entity.pdbx_description
1 polymer ?
#
loop_
_entity_poly.entity_id
_entity_poly.type
_entity_poly.pdbx_seq_one_letter_code
_entity_poly.pdbx_strand_id
1 'polypeptide(L)'
;MRKRYYPLNSLKEGHWFKLICGASFQHLPTVRNLTLAYTLAGADCIDVAADQATIAAAKEAVQVASQLNYWAKNQEFGYQGRPFIMASINDGEDPHFRKAEFDPTICPTGCWRPCEKVCPAEAIVFSEKDSAVSDDYSGVMDELCYGCGRCLSICPNQLIQARSYVSTPSSIASLVLQTGVDAI
;
A
#
# COMPACT_ATOMS: atom_id res chain seq x y z
N MET A 1 1.27 -38.14 3.70
CA MET A 1 1.55 -36.85 3.01
C MET A 1 0.94 -35.72 3.84
N ARG A 2 1.74 -34.76 4.37
CA ARG A 2 1.16 -33.55 4.98
C ARG A 2 0.44 -32.78 3.89
N LYS A 3 -0.88 -32.53 4.06
CA LYS A 3 -1.67 -31.69 3.16
C LYS A 3 -0.99 -30.31 3.09
N ARG A 4 -0.60 -29.88 1.88
CA ARG A 4 0.01 -28.56 1.69
C ARG A 4 -1.04 -27.52 2.08
N TYR A 5 -0.69 -26.56 2.94
CA TYR A 5 -1.57 -25.48 3.31
C TYR A 5 -2.03 -24.71 2.06
N TYR A 6 -3.33 -24.50 1.97
CA TYR A 6 -3.95 -23.71 0.92
C TYR A 6 -5.16 -22.99 1.51
N PRO A 7 -5.22 -21.63 1.47
CA PRO A 7 -6.22 -20.86 2.20
C PRO A 7 -7.67 -21.26 1.91
N LEU A 8 -8.03 -21.61 0.68
CA LEU A 8 -9.39 -22.03 0.34
C LEU A 8 -9.84 -23.32 1.05
N ASN A 9 -8.93 -24.13 1.58
CA ASN A 9 -9.32 -25.28 2.39
C ASN A 9 -9.93 -24.83 3.72
N SER A 10 -9.34 -23.80 4.36
CA SER A 10 -9.89 -23.19 5.58
C SER A 10 -11.31 -22.65 5.34
N LEU A 11 -11.53 -22.02 4.18
CA LEU A 11 -12.86 -21.54 3.79
C LEU A 11 -13.87 -22.69 3.64
N LYS A 12 -13.50 -23.78 2.98
CA LYS A 12 -14.36 -24.97 2.79
C LYS A 12 -14.64 -25.69 4.09
N GLU A 13 -13.71 -25.68 5.02
CA GLU A 13 -13.79 -26.34 6.31
C GLU A 13 -14.44 -25.47 7.40
N GLY A 14 -14.79 -24.22 7.09
CA GLY A 14 -15.54 -23.32 7.96
C GLY A 14 -14.71 -22.61 9.04
N HIS A 15 -13.39 -22.53 8.90
CA HIS A 15 -12.50 -21.85 9.85
C HIS A 15 -11.61 -20.77 9.18
N TRP A 16 -12.11 -20.20 8.10
CA TRP A 16 -11.47 -19.09 7.40
C TRP A 16 -11.31 -17.85 8.29
N PHE A 17 -10.08 -17.35 8.36
CA PHE A 17 -9.78 -16.10 9.05
C PHE A 17 -9.19 -15.08 8.10
N LYS A 18 -9.91 -13.97 7.89
CA LYS A 18 -9.48 -12.84 7.08
C LYS A 18 -9.20 -11.63 7.98
N LEU A 19 -7.98 -11.08 7.88
CA LEU A 19 -7.68 -9.75 8.40
C LEU A 19 -8.11 -8.71 7.38
N ILE A 20 -8.87 -7.71 7.77
CA ILE A 20 -9.15 -6.51 7.01
C ILE A 20 -8.28 -5.39 7.57
N CYS A 21 -7.26 -5.00 6.81
CA CYS A 21 -6.37 -3.88 7.17
C CYS A 21 -7.00 -2.49 6.96
N GLY A 22 -8.25 -2.45 6.47
CA GLY A 22 -8.96 -1.26 6.04
C GLY A 22 -8.90 -1.09 4.53
N ALA A 23 -10.09 -1.13 3.89
CA ALA A 23 -10.23 -1.07 2.44
C ALA A 23 -9.67 0.23 1.82
N SER A 24 -9.53 1.29 2.63
CA SER A 24 -9.02 2.60 2.25
C SER A 24 -7.75 3.00 3.02
N PHE A 25 -7.28 2.16 3.94
CA PHE A 25 -6.16 2.51 4.80
C PHE A 25 -4.82 2.30 4.08
N GLN A 26 -4.08 3.37 3.88
CA GLN A 26 -2.87 3.39 3.07
C GLN A 26 -1.61 3.79 3.88
N HIS A 27 -1.64 3.69 5.21
CA HIS A 27 -0.47 3.94 6.03
C HIS A 27 0.47 2.72 5.99
N LEU A 28 1.41 2.70 5.05
CA LEU A 28 2.27 1.56 4.73
C LEU A 28 2.93 0.87 5.93
N PRO A 29 3.54 1.61 6.90
CA PRO A 29 4.16 0.97 8.06
C PRO A 29 3.17 0.13 8.88
N THR A 30 1.94 0.61 9.06
CA THR A 30 0.92 -0.12 9.81
C THR A 30 0.39 -1.31 9.01
N VAL A 31 0.11 -1.15 7.72
CA VAL A 31 -0.30 -2.26 6.83
C VAL A 31 0.75 -3.37 6.87
N ARG A 32 2.03 -3.02 6.70
CA ARG A 32 3.15 -3.96 6.76
C ARG A 32 3.21 -4.70 8.09
N ASN A 33 3.13 -3.99 9.22
CA ASN A 33 3.24 -4.58 10.55
C ASN A 33 2.04 -5.48 10.87
N LEU A 34 0.81 -5.04 10.56
CA LEU A 34 -0.40 -5.86 10.74
C LEU A 34 -0.34 -7.11 9.86
N THR A 35 0.01 -6.95 8.58
CA THR A 35 0.16 -8.08 7.67
C THR A 35 1.16 -9.12 8.19
N LEU A 36 2.32 -8.66 8.66
CA LEU A 36 3.34 -9.54 9.24
C LEU A 36 2.80 -10.29 10.46
N ALA A 37 2.25 -9.55 11.43
CA ALA A 37 1.76 -10.13 12.68
C ALA A 37 0.65 -11.16 12.46
N TYR A 38 -0.34 -10.82 11.63
CA TYR A 38 -1.47 -11.72 11.37
C TYR A 38 -1.12 -12.88 10.45
N THR A 39 -0.16 -12.71 9.53
CA THR A 39 0.39 -13.86 8.77
C THR A 39 1.06 -14.85 9.70
N LEU A 40 1.86 -14.39 10.66
CA LEU A 40 2.50 -15.25 11.67
C LEU A 40 1.47 -15.89 12.61
N ALA A 41 0.36 -15.22 12.89
CA ALA A 41 -0.75 -15.74 13.67
C ALA A 41 -1.64 -16.75 12.90
N GLY A 42 -1.43 -16.92 11.58
CA GLY A 42 -2.13 -17.92 10.77
C GLY A 42 -3.36 -17.42 10.04
N ALA A 43 -3.43 -16.11 9.71
CA ALA A 43 -4.48 -15.60 8.85
C ALA A 43 -4.48 -16.28 7.48
N ASP A 44 -5.65 -16.59 6.95
CA ASP A 44 -5.85 -17.19 5.62
C ASP A 44 -5.86 -16.13 4.52
N CYS A 45 -6.26 -14.90 4.85
CA CYS A 45 -6.36 -13.81 3.90
C CYS A 45 -6.04 -12.46 4.56
N ILE A 46 -5.33 -11.63 3.84
CA ILE A 46 -5.05 -10.24 4.21
C ILE A 46 -5.72 -9.34 3.16
N ASP A 47 -6.68 -8.54 3.61
CA ASP A 47 -7.45 -7.63 2.77
C ASP A 47 -6.90 -6.21 2.93
N VAL A 48 -6.47 -5.62 1.83
CA VAL A 48 -5.82 -4.31 1.78
C VAL A 48 -6.46 -3.42 0.72
N ALA A 49 -6.20 -2.12 0.77
CA ALA A 49 -6.64 -1.19 -0.26
C ALA A 49 -6.06 -1.58 -1.64
N ALA A 50 -6.85 -1.39 -2.70
CA ALA A 50 -6.42 -1.60 -4.08
C ALA A 50 -5.47 -0.47 -4.54
N ASP A 51 -4.33 -0.38 -3.89
CA ASP A 51 -3.27 0.57 -4.17
C ASP A 51 -1.93 -0.18 -4.32
N GLN A 52 -1.15 0.18 -5.33
CA GLN A 52 0.07 -0.53 -5.68
C GLN A 52 1.08 -0.56 -4.53
N ALA A 53 1.28 0.58 -3.85
CA ALA A 53 2.22 0.67 -2.74
C ALA A 53 1.76 -0.15 -1.53
N THR A 54 0.45 -0.11 -1.24
CA THR A 54 -0.17 -0.88 -0.15
C THR A 54 -0.07 -2.38 -0.40
N ILE A 55 -0.37 -2.83 -1.62
CA ILE A 55 -0.23 -4.24 -2.01
C ILE A 55 1.22 -4.70 -1.94
N ALA A 56 2.17 -3.87 -2.39
CA ALA A 56 3.60 -4.17 -2.32
C ALA A 56 4.06 -4.34 -0.87
N ALA A 57 3.67 -3.44 0.03
CA ALA A 57 3.99 -3.51 1.45
C ALA A 57 3.43 -4.79 2.12
N ALA A 58 2.20 -5.17 1.77
CA ALA A 58 1.59 -6.41 2.26
C ALA A 58 2.35 -7.65 1.75
N LYS A 59 2.72 -7.69 0.46
CA LYS A 59 3.49 -8.79 -0.13
C LYS A 59 4.87 -8.94 0.49
N GLU A 60 5.57 -7.84 0.72
CA GLU A 60 6.86 -7.83 1.42
C GLU A 60 6.71 -8.42 2.82
N ALA A 61 5.69 -8.01 3.59
CA ALA A 61 5.43 -8.52 4.92
C ALA A 61 5.15 -10.03 4.94
N VAL A 62 4.38 -10.53 3.98
CA VAL A 62 4.13 -11.98 3.81
C VAL A 62 5.41 -12.72 3.48
N GLN A 63 6.29 -12.14 2.67
CA GLN A 63 7.59 -12.73 2.36
C GLN A 63 8.48 -12.81 3.62
N VAL A 64 8.53 -11.74 4.42
CA VAL A 64 9.24 -11.73 5.71
C VAL A 64 8.68 -12.78 6.66
N ALA A 65 7.34 -12.90 6.78
CA ALA A 65 6.71 -13.94 7.60
C ALA A 65 7.14 -15.35 7.16
N SER A 66 7.26 -15.58 5.86
CA SER A 66 7.72 -16.87 5.31
C SER A 66 9.17 -17.19 5.72
N GLN A 67 10.03 -16.17 5.82
CA GLN A 67 11.42 -16.34 6.31
C GLN A 67 11.46 -16.64 7.81
N LEU A 68 10.51 -16.10 8.57
CA LEU A 68 10.38 -16.30 10.01
C LEU A 68 9.61 -17.58 10.39
N ASN A 69 9.20 -18.42 9.44
CA ASN A 69 8.31 -19.56 9.68
C ASN A 69 8.85 -20.55 10.73
N TYR A 70 10.15 -20.81 10.73
CA TYR A 70 10.78 -21.71 11.70
C TYR A 70 10.71 -21.13 13.11
N TRP A 71 11.04 -19.86 13.27
CA TRP A 71 10.94 -19.14 14.54
C TRP A 71 9.50 -19.09 15.05
N ALA A 72 8.56 -18.74 14.17
CA ALA A 72 7.14 -18.65 14.52
C ALA A 72 6.58 -19.98 15.04
N LYS A 73 6.96 -21.11 14.41
CA LYS A 73 6.56 -22.45 14.86
C LYS A 73 7.15 -22.81 16.21
N ASN A 74 8.40 -22.43 16.47
CA ASN A 74 9.04 -22.69 17.76
C ASN A 74 8.44 -21.84 18.91
N GLN A 75 7.80 -20.72 18.58
CA GLN A 75 7.08 -19.88 19.53
C GLN A 75 5.56 -20.20 19.58
N GLU A 76 5.17 -21.31 18.97
CA GLU A 76 3.77 -21.77 18.92
C GLU A 76 2.80 -20.78 18.26
N PHE A 77 3.29 -19.88 17.39
CA PHE A 77 2.42 -19.06 16.55
C PHE A 77 1.68 -19.92 15.50
N GLY A 78 0.48 -19.49 15.14
CA GLY A 78 -0.42 -20.20 14.24
C GLY A 78 0.00 -20.23 12.76
N TYR A 79 1.24 -19.87 12.41
CA TYR A 79 1.69 -19.77 11.02
C TYR A 79 1.50 -21.09 10.26
N GLN A 80 0.66 -21.05 9.23
CA GLN A 80 0.32 -22.20 8.39
C GLN A 80 0.98 -22.15 7.01
N GLY A 81 1.22 -20.95 6.49
CA GLY A 81 1.78 -20.70 5.18
C GLY A 81 1.47 -19.30 4.67
N ARG A 82 1.60 -19.09 3.35
CA ARG A 82 1.29 -17.82 2.73
C ARG A 82 -0.23 -17.60 2.68
N PRO A 83 -0.76 -16.53 3.27
CA PRO A 83 -2.17 -16.15 3.10
C PRO A 83 -2.44 -15.64 1.68
N PHE A 84 -3.71 -15.53 1.30
CA PHE A 84 -4.11 -14.76 0.15
C PHE A 84 -3.95 -13.26 0.43
N ILE A 85 -3.55 -12.52 -0.59
CA ILE A 85 -3.65 -11.06 -0.62
C ILE A 85 -4.91 -10.71 -1.41
N MET A 86 -5.84 -10.04 -0.75
CA MET A 86 -7.08 -9.55 -1.34
C MET A 86 -6.99 -8.03 -1.48
N ALA A 87 -7.43 -7.50 -2.61
CA ALA A 87 -7.51 -6.06 -2.83
C ALA A 87 -8.97 -5.59 -2.77
N SER A 88 -9.25 -4.64 -1.87
CA SER A 88 -10.56 -3.98 -1.78
C SER A 88 -10.66 -2.84 -2.78
N ILE A 89 -11.70 -2.86 -3.59
CA ILE A 89 -11.99 -1.86 -4.60
C ILE A 89 -13.04 -0.89 -4.08
N ASN A 90 -12.84 0.39 -4.36
CA ASN A 90 -13.81 1.44 -4.13
C ASN A 90 -14.59 1.71 -5.43
N ASP A 91 -15.89 1.50 -5.45
CA ASP A 91 -16.80 1.72 -6.58
C ASP A 91 -17.58 3.06 -6.49
N GLY A 92 -17.36 3.83 -5.45
CA GLY A 92 -17.99 5.13 -5.20
C GLY A 92 -17.01 6.18 -4.67
N GLU A 93 -17.49 7.36 -4.34
CA GLU A 93 -16.70 8.38 -3.69
C GLU A 93 -16.47 8.04 -2.22
N ASP A 94 -15.21 7.97 -1.82
CA ASP A 94 -14.80 7.78 -0.43
C ASP A 94 -13.65 8.75 -0.10
N PRO A 95 -13.82 9.65 0.89
CA PRO A 95 -12.80 10.63 1.25
C PRO A 95 -11.51 10.01 1.79
N HIS A 96 -11.51 8.72 2.12
CA HIS A 96 -10.31 8.00 2.54
C HIS A 96 -9.44 7.59 1.34
N PHE A 97 -10.03 7.42 0.15
CA PHE A 97 -9.28 7.18 -1.09
C PHE A 97 -8.81 8.49 -1.69
N ARG A 98 -7.67 8.99 -1.21
CA ARG A 98 -7.09 10.25 -1.64
C ARG A 98 -5.59 10.16 -1.84
N LYS A 99 -5.08 11.01 -2.73
CA LYS A 99 -3.64 11.23 -2.94
C LYS A 99 -3.36 12.73 -2.92
N ALA A 100 -2.13 13.11 -2.64
CA ALA A 100 -1.71 14.50 -2.75
C ALA A 100 -1.59 14.88 -4.23
N GLU A 101 -1.91 16.13 -4.55
CA GLU A 101 -1.77 16.70 -5.88
C GLU A 101 -1.35 18.17 -5.78
N PHE A 102 -0.46 18.61 -6.63
CA PHE A 102 -0.12 20.01 -6.81
C PHE A 102 0.58 20.22 -8.16
N ASP A 103 0.53 21.45 -8.66
CA ASP A 103 1.30 21.87 -9.82
C ASP A 103 2.69 22.36 -9.35
N PRO A 104 3.78 21.66 -9.66
CA PRO A 104 5.13 22.06 -9.24
C PRO A 104 5.60 23.35 -9.93
N THR A 105 5.01 23.76 -11.06
CA THR A 105 5.41 24.97 -11.79
C THR A 105 5.05 26.25 -11.07
N ILE A 106 4.01 26.24 -10.22
CA ILE A 106 3.60 27.39 -9.40
C ILE A 106 4.32 27.45 -8.05
N CYS A 107 5.19 26.48 -7.77
CA CYS A 107 5.97 26.45 -6.54
C CYS A 107 7.04 27.56 -6.57
N PRO A 108 7.13 28.43 -5.56
CA PRO A 108 8.12 29.49 -5.52
C PRO A 108 9.55 28.94 -5.61
N THR A 109 10.40 29.59 -6.41
CA THR A 109 11.81 29.18 -6.61
C THR A 109 12.62 29.18 -5.33
N GLY A 110 12.25 30.00 -4.33
CA GLY A 110 12.90 30.06 -3.00
C GLY A 110 12.30 29.11 -1.97
N CYS A 111 11.36 28.26 -2.32
CA CYS A 111 10.75 27.33 -1.39
C CYS A 111 11.78 26.24 -0.98
N TRP A 112 11.96 26.06 0.35
CA TRP A 112 12.86 25.03 0.89
C TRP A 112 12.29 23.60 0.84
N ARG A 113 11.13 23.40 0.17
CA ARG A 113 10.46 22.13 -0.14
C ARG A 113 10.25 21.24 1.08
N PRO A 114 9.54 21.70 2.11
CA PRO A 114 9.30 20.90 3.32
C PRO A 114 8.41 19.68 3.03
N CYS A 115 7.57 19.76 2.00
CA CYS A 115 6.68 18.66 1.56
C CYS A 115 7.47 17.42 1.10
N GLU A 116 8.56 17.61 0.36
CA GLU A 116 9.47 16.54 -0.05
C GLU A 116 10.10 15.86 1.18
N LYS A 117 10.62 16.66 2.11
CA LYS A 117 11.31 16.18 3.31
C LYS A 117 10.41 15.44 4.30
N VAL A 118 9.11 15.81 4.37
CA VAL A 118 8.15 15.21 5.30
C VAL A 118 7.49 13.96 4.72
N CYS A 119 7.65 13.71 3.43
CA CYS A 119 7.00 12.59 2.75
C CYS A 119 7.65 11.24 3.15
N PRO A 120 6.96 10.38 3.92
CA PRO A 120 7.55 9.13 4.38
C PRO A 120 7.65 8.06 3.27
N ALA A 121 7.01 8.30 2.13
CA ALA A 121 7.04 7.43 0.96
C ALA A 121 7.94 7.98 -0.16
N GLU A 122 8.60 9.13 0.08
CA GLU A 122 9.43 9.82 -0.93
C GLU A 122 8.69 10.05 -2.26
N ALA A 123 7.34 10.22 -2.15
CA ALA A 123 6.46 10.35 -3.30
C ALA A 123 6.44 11.76 -3.91
N ILE A 124 7.06 12.76 -3.27
CA ILE A 124 7.14 14.13 -3.77
C ILE A 124 8.55 14.37 -4.27
N VAL A 125 8.66 14.68 -5.55
CA VAL A 125 9.96 14.88 -6.20
C VAL A 125 9.97 16.22 -6.94
N PHE A 126 11.14 16.82 -7.02
CA PHE A 126 11.39 17.99 -7.84
C PHE A 126 12.64 17.74 -8.68
N SER A 127 12.50 17.85 -10.00
CA SER A 127 13.66 17.73 -10.89
C SER A 127 14.64 18.88 -10.62
N GLU A 128 15.91 18.56 -10.51
CA GLU A 128 16.97 19.57 -10.55
C GLU A 128 17.20 19.94 -12.01
N LYS A 129 16.96 21.21 -12.37
CA LYS A 129 17.07 21.73 -13.74
C LYS A 129 18.46 21.56 -14.40
N ASP A 130 19.44 21.06 -13.64
CA ASP A 130 20.84 20.94 -14.07
C ASP A 130 21.35 19.49 -14.17
N SER A 131 20.50 18.47 -13.93
CA SER A 131 20.93 17.09 -14.09
C SER A 131 20.75 16.62 -15.53
N ALA A 132 21.83 16.22 -16.17
CA ALA A 132 21.85 15.64 -17.52
C ALA A 132 21.21 14.23 -17.61
N VAL A 133 20.47 13.82 -16.60
CA VAL A 133 19.73 12.56 -16.51
C VAL A 133 18.27 12.86 -16.71
N SER A 134 17.69 12.27 -17.71
CA SER A 134 16.41 12.55 -18.37
C SER A 134 15.12 12.18 -17.62
N ASP A 135 15.06 12.22 -16.30
CA ASP A 135 13.81 12.11 -15.57
C ASP A 135 13.36 13.49 -15.07
N ASP A 136 12.76 14.22 -16.01
CA ASP A 136 12.28 15.61 -15.82
C ASP A 136 10.93 15.68 -15.08
N TYR A 137 10.59 14.66 -14.28
CA TYR A 137 9.36 14.62 -13.54
C TYR A 137 9.47 15.45 -12.25
N SER A 138 8.55 16.39 -12.08
CA SER A 138 8.31 17.08 -10.81
C SER A 138 6.85 16.90 -10.40
N GLY A 139 6.60 16.70 -9.12
CA GLY A 139 5.25 16.55 -8.61
C GLY A 139 5.09 15.40 -7.63
N VAL A 140 3.92 14.78 -7.61
CA VAL A 140 3.60 13.62 -6.76
C VAL A 140 3.60 12.35 -7.59
N MET A 141 4.42 11.38 -7.22
CA MET A 141 4.39 10.04 -7.78
C MET A 141 3.22 9.27 -7.19
N ASP A 142 2.15 9.10 -7.98
CA ASP A 142 0.89 8.49 -7.54
C ASP A 142 1.06 7.06 -7.02
N GLU A 143 1.97 6.30 -7.61
CA GLU A 143 2.29 4.91 -7.24
C GLU A 143 2.95 4.78 -5.86
N LEU A 144 3.59 5.83 -5.37
CA LEU A 144 4.21 5.88 -4.05
C LEU A 144 3.35 6.59 -3.02
N CYS A 145 2.49 7.54 -3.46
CA CYS A 145 1.66 8.32 -2.57
C CYS A 145 0.52 7.46 -1.99
N TYR A 146 0.50 7.29 -0.68
CA TYR A 146 -0.58 6.59 0.05
C TYR A 146 -1.52 7.52 0.82
N GLY A 147 -1.58 8.80 0.49
CA GLY A 147 -2.59 9.73 0.97
C GLY A 147 -2.50 10.13 2.46
N CYS A 148 -1.35 10.02 3.10
CA CYS A 148 -1.19 10.34 4.53
C CYS A 148 -1.46 11.80 4.89
N GLY A 149 -1.43 12.73 3.92
CA GLY A 149 -1.77 14.14 4.08
C GLY A 149 -0.72 15.02 4.79
N ARG A 150 0.44 14.50 5.18
CA ARG A 150 1.48 15.27 5.90
C ARG A 150 1.98 16.48 5.11
N CYS A 151 2.05 16.35 3.79
CA CYS A 151 2.50 17.41 2.89
C CYS A 151 1.52 18.59 2.78
N LEU A 152 0.21 18.37 3.02
CA LEU A 152 -0.80 19.42 2.92
C LEU A 152 -0.58 20.51 3.98
N SER A 153 -0.43 20.09 5.24
CA SER A 153 -0.29 21.03 6.37
C SER A 153 1.08 21.71 6.43
N ILE A 154 2.12 21.09 5.87
CA ILE A 154 3.48 21.63 5.93
C ILE A 154 3.79 22.58 4.77
N CYS A 155 2.99 22.59 3.71
CA CYS A 155 3.20 23.49 2.58
C CYS A 155 2.95 24.94 2.97
N PRO A 156 3.99 25.82 2.98
CA PRO A 156 3.84 27.20 3.43
C PRO A 156 2.95 28.03 2.51
N ASN A 157 2.81 27.60 1.26
CA ASN A 157 2.01 28.28 0.24
C ASN A 157 0.64 27.62 0.01
N GLN A 158 0.31 26.57 0.74
CA GLN A 158 -0.96 25.82 0.64
C GLN A 158 -1.31 25.35 -0.79
N LEU A 159 -0.29 25.03 -1.58
CA LEU A 159 -0.46 24.62 -2.98
C LEU A 159 -0.86 23.15 -3.12
N ILE A 160 -0.60 22.33 -2.09
CA ILE A 160 -0.86 20.90 -2.14
C ILE A 160 -2.29 20.63 -1.67
N GLN A 161 -3.03 19.90 -2.48
CA GLN A 161 -4.41 19.52 -2.21
C GLN A 161 -4.54 18.00 -2.13
N ALA A 162 -5.61 17.53 -1.48
CA ALA A 162 -5.99 16.13 -1.53
C ALA A 162 -6.94 15.89 -2.70
N ARG A 163 -6.57 15.00 -3.61
CA ARG A 163 -7.41 14.54 -4.70
C ARG A 163 -8.01 13.19 -4.34
N SER A 164 -9.34 13.11 -4.28
CA SER A 164 -10.04 11.83 -4.20
C SER A 164 -9.99 11.09 -5.54
N TYR A 165 -10.02 9.77 -5.50
CA TYR A 165 -10.09 8.96 -6.71
C TYR A 165 -11.08 7.81 -6.54
N VAL A 166 -11.74 7.47 -7.65
CA VAL A 166 -12.63 6.32 -7.79
C VAL A 166 -12.00 5.36 -8.76
N SER A 167 -11.98 4.10 -8.39
CA SER A 167 -11.41 3.07 -9.24
C SER A 167 -12.43 2.60 -10.28
N THR A 168 -12.08 2.71 -11.55
CA THR A 168 -12.89 2.11 -12.62
C THR A 168 -12.51 0.64 -12.82
N PRO A 169 -13.41 -0.21 -13.34
CA PRO A 169 -13.08 -1.61 -13.63
C PRO A 169 -11.85 -1.76 -14.54
N SER A 170 -11.65 -0.88 -15.50
CA SER A 170 -10.50 -0.91 -16.40
C SER A 170 -9.18 -0.54 -15.72
N SER A 171 -9.18 0.47 -14.84
CA SER A 171 -7.97 0.84 -14.08
C SER A 171 -7.58 -0.25 -13.08
N ILE A 172 -8.56 -0.86 -12.44
CA ILE A 172 -8.34 -1.96 -11.49
C ILE A 172 -7.84 -3.22 -12.20
N ALA A 173 -8.36 -3.54 -13.38
CA ALA A 173 -7.89 -4.72 -14.12
C ALA A 173 -6.37 -4.67 -14.35
N SER A 174 -5.83 -3.52 -14.74
CA SER A 174 -4.38 -3.33 -14.89
C SER A 174 -3.64 -3.54 -13.58
N LEU A 175 -4.10 -2.93 -12.49
CA LEU A 175 -3.50 -3.07 -11.16
C LEU A 175 -3.47 -4.53 -10.70
N VAL A 176 -4.61 -5.24 -10.82
CA VAL A 176 -4.74 -6.64 -10.41
C VAL A 176 -3.80 -7.54 -11.20
N LEU A 177 -3.74 -7.36 -12.52
CA LEU A 177 -2.85 -8.15 -13.38
C LEU A 177 -1.38 -7.90 -13.08
N GLN A 178 -0.98 -6.64 -12.84
CA GLN A 178 0.42 -6.28 -12.55
C GLN A 178 0.84 -6.70 -11.15
N THR A 179 -0.01 -6.52 -10.17
CA THR A 179 0.31 -6.87 -8.78
C THR A 179 0.12 -8.34 -8.49
N GLY A 180 -0.71 -9.07 -9.23
CA GLY A 180 -0.96 -10.49 -9.01
C GLY A 180 -1.47 -10.76 -7.59
N VAL A 181 -2.53 -10.02 -7.15
CA VAL A 181 -3.30 -10.34 -5.94
C VAL A 181 -4.09 -11.63 -6.14
N ASP A 182 -4.39 -12.33 -5.05
CA ASP A 182 -5.05 -13.64 -5.11
C ASP A 182 -6.58 -13.51 -5.18
N ALA A 183 -7.15 -12.37 -4.76
CA ALA A 183 -8.59 -12.10 -4.72
C ALA A 183 -8.91 -10.59 -4.77
N ILE A 184 -10.18 -10.28 -5.07
CA ILE A 184 -10.78 -8.94 -5.06
C ILE A 184 -12.04 -9.00 -4.22
#